data_1af3e5eb6c991ef50137b2472cd354af
#
_entry.id   1af3e5eb6c991ef50137b2472cd354af
#
_cell.length_a   1.000
_cell.length_b   1.000
_cell.length_c   1.000
_cell.angle_alpha   90.00
_cell.angle_beta   90.00
_cell.angle_gamma   90.00
#
_symmetry.space_group_name_H-M   'P 1'
#
loop_
_entity.id
_entity.type
_entity.pdbx_description
1 polymer ?
#
loop_
_entity_poly.entity_id
_entity_poly.type
_entity_poly.pdbx_seq_one_letter_code
_entity_poly.pdbx_strand_id
1 'polypeptide(L)'
;MDIVAACRAFVSVSDRGSFTVGAAAAGMQQSVASRRIAALEAHLGEALFDRSTRRPQLTPFGRGVLGAARQVTAAAGELEAQARRSRASVLRIAVPEGCAPTAVGAFIAASRGSGVAVETMSGDPEARADAFGSGAVQAAVLSVPREEARWRVRLGVASAHADPGPFFFGSIRPRRSDADAPTRLLYEAEDDIPAIRDPLTALRDAHALLPHQLGKAGSLSSTIADVLAGDLLLSTEARAAELGLSWSLLAELDLERGYGLASDEPDLIGRLGSRAERALARALGQGRP
;
A
#
# COMPACT_ATOMS: atom_id res chain seq x y z
N MET A 1 18.58 34.65 -4.26
CA MET A 1 17.13 34.88 -4.38
C MET A 1 16.41 33.60 -3.90
N ASP A 2 15.36 33.74 -3.13
CA ASP A 2 14.47 32.61 -2.79
C ASP A 2 13.46 32.41 -3.93
N ILE A 3 13.75 31.46 -4.81
CA ILE A 3 12.96 31.21 -6.02
C ILE A 3 11.53 30.71 -5.69
N VAL A 4 11.37 29.89 -4.63
CA VAL A 4 10.07 29.36 -4.21
C VAL A 4 9.17 30.48 -3.72
N ALA A 5 9.69 31.35 -2.86
CA ALA A 5 8.90 32.47 -2.36
C ALA A 5 8.60 33.50 -3.46
N ALA A 6 9.47 33.68 -4.46
CA ALA A 6 9.25 34.52 -5.61
C ALA A 6 8.18 33.92 -6.55
N CYS A 7 8.23 32.62 -6.83
CA CYS A 7 7.18 31.90 -7.57
C CYS A 7 5.82 31.96 -6.85
N ARG A 8 5.80 31.79 -5.53
CA ARG A 8 4.57 31.89 -4.70
C ARG A 8 3.94 33.28 -4.83
N ALA A 9 4.75 34.34 -4.76
CA ALA A 9 4.27 35.72 -4.97
C ALA A 9 3.72 35.92 -6.38
N PHE A 10 4.44 35.45 -7.40
CA PHE A 10 4.04 35.56 -8.80
C PHE A 10 2.72 34.84 -9.09
N VAL A 11 2.59 33.58 -8.71
CA VAL A 11 1.36 32.79 -8.88
C VAL A 11 0.19 33.45 -8.17
N SER A 12 0.37 33.86 -6.89
CA SER A 12 -0.71 34.45 -6.11
C SER A 12 -1.18 35.80 -6.64
N VAL A 13 -0.29 36.65 -7.14
CA VAL A 13 -0.65 37.93 -7.78
C VAL A 13 -1.35 37.68 -9.12
N SER A 14 -0.89 36.70 -9.90
CA SER A 14 -1.52 36.30 -11.16
C SER A 14 -2.95 35.80 -10.94
N ASP A 15 -3.17 34.92 -9.97
CA ASP A 15 -4.48 34.31 -9.71
C ASP A 15 -5.50 35.32 -9.15
N ARG A 16 -5.02 36.32 -8.40
CA ARG A 16 -5.89 37.35 -7.78
C ARG A 16 -6.03 38.62 -8.61
N GLY A 17 -5.24 38.82 -9.64
CA GLY A 17 -5.26 39.99 -10.48
C GLY A 17 -4.96 41.31 -9.74
N SER A 18 -4.26 41.24 -8.60
CA SER A 18 -3.92 42.37 -7.74
C SER A 18 -2.67 42.09 -6.91
N PHE A 19 -1.72 43.02 -6.90
CA PHE A 19 -0.55 42.91 -6.04
C PHE A 19 -0.86 42.93 -4.55
N THR A 20 -1.83 43.73 -4.12
CA THR A 20 -2.23 43.81 -2.72
C THR A 20 -2.92 42.53 -2.26
N VAL A 21 -3.94 42.11 -3.03
CA VAL A 21 -4.71 40.89 -2.66
C VAL A 21 -3.87 39.62 -2.81
N GLY A 22 -3.05 39.56 -3.88
CA GLY A 22 -2.15 38.41 -4.09
C GLY A 22 -1.07 38.32 -3.04
N ALA A 23 -0.48 39.43 -2.60
CA ALA A 23 0.49 39.45 -1.52
C ALA A 23 -0.11 38.96 -0.19
N ALA A 24 -1.28 39.47 0.17
CA ALA A 24 -2.00 39.04 1.38
C ALA A 24 -2.33 37.53 1.33
N ALA A 25 -2.80 37.02 0.19
CA ALA A 25 -3.08 35.59 0.00
C ALA A 25 -1.81 34.71 0.08
N ALA A 26 -0.66 35.26 -0.29
CA ALA A 26 0.65 34.59 -0.15
C ALA A 26 1.29 34.79 1.24
N GLY A 27 0.58 35.40 2.20
CA GLY A 27 1.08 35.64 3.57
C GLY A 27 2.22 36.66 3.64
N MET A 28 2.25 37.67 2.77
CA MET A 28 3.31 38.67 2.71
C MET A 28 2.76 40.09 2.48
N GLN A 29 3.59 41.10 2.79
CA GLN A 29 3.28 42.49 2.47
C GLN A 29 3.41 42.76 0.95
N GLN A 30 2.64 43.69 0.41
CA GLN A 30 2.65 44.03 -1.01
C GLN A 30 4.02 44.47 -1.52
N SER A 31 4.76 45.25 -0.73
CA SER A 31 6.14 45.68 -1.08
C SER A 31 7.12 44.51 -1.17
N VAL A 32 6.92 43.48 -0.33
CA VAL A 32 7.72 42.25 -0.34
C VAL A 32 7.42 41.41 -1.59
N ALA A 33 6.13 41.25 -1.91
CA ALA A 33 5.72 40.53 -3.12
C ALA A 33 6.25 41.21 -4.38
N SER A 34 6.14 42.54 -4.46
CA SER A 34 6.66 43.33 -5.59
C SER A 34 8.17 43.14 -5.78
N ARG A 35 8.97 43.20 -4.69
CA ARG A 35 10.42 42.97 -4.75
C ARG A 35 10.78 41.55 -5.16
N ARG A 36 10.05 40.54 -4.66
CA ARG A 36 10.27 39.13 -5.02
C ARG A 36 9.96 38.86 -6.48
N ILE A 37 8.87 39.44 -7.00
CA ILE A 37 8.52 39.34 -8.41
C ILE A 37 9.56 40.06 -9.27
N ALA A 38 9.99 41.25 -8.90
CA ALA A 38 11.06 41.96 -9.64
C ALA A 38 12.38 41.19 -9.64
N ALA A 39 12.73 40.53 -8.52
CA ALA A 39 13.90 39.67 -8.45
C ALA A 39 13.75 38.40 -9.34
N LEU A 40 12.55 37.85 -9.46
CA LEU A 40 12.26 36.73 -10.37
C LEU A 40 12.35 37.17 -11.83
N GLU A 41 11.80 38.34 -12.18
CA GLU A 41 11.93 38.95 -13.51
C GLU A 41 13.41 39.16 -13.89
N ALA A 42 14.22 39.72 -12.99
CA ALA A 42 15.65 39.92 -13.21
C ALA A 42 16.40 38.58 -13.35
N HIS A 43 16.01 37.55 -12.63
CA HIS A 43 16.62 36.22 -12.72
C HIS A 43 16.26 35.48 -14.03
N LEU A 44 15.04 35.64 -14.50
CA LEU A 44 14.56 35.01 -15.72
C LEU A 44 14.87 35.83 -16.98
N GLY A 45 15.27 37.08 -16.82
CA GLY A 45 15.71 37.98 -17.90
C GLY A 45 14.58 38.74 -18.59
N GLU A 46 13.30 38.48 -18.25
CA GLU A 46 12.16 39.15 -18.85
C GLU A 46 11.06 39.49 -17.82
N ALA A 47 10.26 40.53 -18.13
CA ALA A 47 9.13 40.95 -17.29
C ALA A 47 8.01 39.89 -17.29
N LEU A 48 7.45 39.60 -16.12
CA LEU A 48 6.30 38.69 -15.94
C LEU A 48 4.96 39.44 -16.00
N PHE A 49 4.94 40.70 -15.55
CA PHE A 49 3.79 41.54 -15.57
C PHE A 49 3.98 42.77 -16.43
N ASP A 50 2.93 43.16 -17.17
CA ASP A 50 2.87 44.43 -17.85
C ASP A 50 2.54 45.55 -16.82
N ARG A 51 3.47 46.48 -16.70
CA ARG A 51 3.36 47.63 -15.78
C ARG A 51 2.66 48.87 -16.37
N SER A 52 2.30 48.80 -17.66
CA SER A 52 1.61 49.91 -18.33
C SER A 52 0.14 50.00 -17.93
N THR A 53 -0.41 48.94 -17.34
CA THR A 53 -1.83 48.82 -17.00
C THR A 53 -2.05 49.02 -15.49
N ARG A 54 -3.24 49.58 -15.13
CA ARG A 54 -3.64 49.82 -13.74
C ARG A 54 -3.86 48.49 -12.93
N ARG A 55 -4.10 47.38 -13.63
CA ARG A 55 -4.21 46.03 -13.06
C ARG A 55 -3.07 45.19 -13.60
N PRO A 56 -2.44 44.37 -12.77
CA PRO A 56 -1.35 43.50 -13.23
C PRO A 56 -1.87 42.51 -14.28
N GLN A 57 -1.37 42.63 -15.50
CA GLN A 57 -1.62 41.71 -16.60
C GLN A 57 -0.31 40.93 -16.88
N LEU A 58 -0.46 39.64 -17.15
CA LEU A 58 0.70 38.82 -17.52
C LEU A 58 1.20 39.21 -18.92
N THR A 59 2.50 39.32 -19.06
CA THR A 59 3.15 39.35 -20.38
C THR A 59 2.98 38.00 -21.10
N PRO A 60 3.27 37.89 -22.42
CA PRO A 60 3.35 36.59 -23.09
C PRO A 60 4.34 35.62 -22.40
N PHE A 61 5.49 36.14 -21.97
CA PHE A 61 6.50 35.38 -21.22
C PHE A 61 5.95 34.95 -19.86
N GLY A 62 5.33 35.85 -19.11
CA GLY A 62 4.70 35.53 -17.83
C GLY A 62 3.65 34.40 -17.93
N ARG A 63 2.83 34.42 -19.00
CA ARG A 63 1.88 33.31 -19.26
C ARG A 63 2.59 31.99 -19.54
N GLY A 64 3.69 32.03 -20.30
CA GLY A 64 4.49 30.85 -20.63
C GLY A 64 5.09 30.16 -19.40
N VAL A 65 5.59 30.94 -18.42
CA VAL A 65 6.25 30.39 -17.24
C VAL A 65 5.34 30.14 -16.04
N LEU A 66 4.08 30.59 -16.09
CA LEU A 66 3.14 30.46 -14.98
C LEU A 66 2.92 28.99 -14.57
N GLY A 67 2.82 28.09 -15.55
CA GLY A 67 2.67 26.64 -15.30
C GLY A 67 3.82 26.07 -14.49
N ALA A 68 5.06 26.38 -14.89
CA ALA A 68 6.27 25.96 -14.20
C ALA A 68 6.35 26.54 -12.78
N ALA A 69 5.99 27.85 -12.61
CA ALA A 69 5.95 28.48 -11.29
C ALA A 69 4.94 27.81 -10.35
N ARG A 70 3.79 27.37 -10.87
CA ARG A 70 2.79 26.59 -10.10
C ARG A 70 3.36 25.23 -9.67
N GLN A 71 4.05 24.52 -10.55
CA GLN A 71 4.70 23.26 -10.22
C GLN A 71 5.73 23.41 -9.11
N VAL A 72 6.59 24.45 -9.17
CA VAL A 72 7.58 24.74 -8.11
C VAL A 72 6.88 25.00 -6.77
N THR A 73 5.80 25.80 -6.76
CA THR A 73 5.07 26.08 -5.52
C THR A 73 4.36 24.87 -4.97
N ALA A 74 3.80 24.02 -5.82
CA ALA A 74 3.18 22.74 -5.41
C ALA A 74 4.19 21.78 -4.82
N ALA A 75 5.31 21.54 -5.50
CA ALA A 75 6.39 20.67 -5.03
C ALA A 75 6.97 21.14 -3.69
N ALA A 76 7.16 22.45 -3.51
CA ALA A 76 7.59 23.00 -2.21
C ALA A 76 6.56 22.76 -1.11
N GLY A 77 5.27 22.90 -1.41
CA GLY A 77 4.18 22.60 -0.48
C GLY A 77 4.13 21.12 -0.10
N GLU A 78 4.36 20.22 -1.05
CA GLU A 78 4.45 18.77 -0.82
C GLU A 78 5.64 18.42 0.08
N LEU A 79 6.82 19.00 -0.18
CA LEU A 79 8.00 18.83 0.66
C LEU A 79 7.74 19.28 2.11
N GLU A 80 7.14 20.46 2.30
CA GLU A 80 6.78 20.97 3.63
C GLU A 80 5.74 20.07 4.32
N ALA A 81 4.75 19.57 3.58
CA ALA A 81 3.76 18.64 4.10
C ALA A 81 4.39 17.30 4.50
N GLN A 82 5.31 16.78 3.70
CA GLN A 82 6.05 15.56 4.00
C GLN A 82 6.95 15.76 5.24
N ALA A 83 7.66 16.88 5.34
CA ALA A 83 8.46 17.20 6.52
C ALA A 83 7.61 17.35 7.80
N ARG A 84 6.40 17.90 7.70
CA ARG A 84 5.45 17.94 8.83
C ARG A 84 4.96 16.54 9.22
N ARG A 85 4.64 15.69 8.26
CA ARG A 85 4.26 14.29 8.50
C ARG A 85 5.38 13.51 9.18
N SER A 86 6.62 13.70 8.74
CA SER A 86 7.80 13.05 9.33
C SER A 86 8.11 13.55 10.76
N ARG A 87 7.74 14.79 11.10
CA ARG A 87 7.89 15.35 12.44
C ARG A 87 6.75 14.99 13.38
N ALA A 88 5.53 14.86 12.86
CA ALA A 88 4.42 14.30 13.61
C ALA A 88 4.64 12.79 13.68
N SER A 89 5.05 12.28 14.85
CA SER A 89 5.55 10.92 15.10
C SER A 89 4.52 9.79 14.89
N VAL A 90 3.64 9.91 13.92
CA VAL A 90 2.72 8.84 13.51
C VAL A 90 3.42 7.99 12.47
N LEU A 91 3.77 6.78 12.85
CA LEU A 91 4.38 5.79 11.98
C LEU A 91 3.32 5.16 11.07
N ARG A 92 3.46 5.33 9.77
CA ARG A 92 2.60 4.67 8.78
C ARG A 92 3.20 3.36 8.35
N ILE A 93 2.40 2.29 8.44
CA ILE A 93 2.82 0.95 8.07
C ILE A 93 1.82 0.37 7.07
N ALA A 94 2.32 -0.10 5.91
CA ALA A 94 1.51 -0.87 4.97
C ALA A 94 1.42 -2.33 5.42
N VAL A 95 0.19 -2.86 5.51
CA VAL A 95 -0.10 -4.23 5.94
C VAL A 95 -0.90 -4.98 4.86
N PRO A 96 -0.84 -6.33 4.82
CA PRO A 96 -1.64 -7.11 3.88
C PRO A 96 -3.14 -6.84 4.00
N GLU A 97 -3.82 -6.78 2.85
CA GLU A 97 -5.27 -6.59 2.78
C GLU A 97 -6.05 -7.70 3.48
N GLY A 98 -5.51 -8.92 3.48
CA GLY A 98 -6.11 -10.07 4.15
C GLY A 98 -6.02 -10.09 5.68
N CYS A 99 -5.42 -9.08 6.31
CA CYS A 99 -5.37 -8.99 7.77
C CYS A 99 -6.72 -8.64 8.38
N ALA A 100 -7.17 -9.40 9.39
CA ALA A 100 -8.39 -9.10 10.12
C ALA A 100 -8.36 -7.70 10.73
N PRO A 101 -9.39 -6.85 10.55
CA PRO A 101 -9.42 -5.51 11.14
C PRO A 101 -9.24 -5.48 12.65
N THR A 102 -9.76 -6.49 13.35
CA THR A 102 -9.60 -6.66 14.81
C THR A 102 -8.15 -6.92 15.21
N ALA A 103 -7.42 -7.71 14.43
CA ALA A 103 -6.01 -8.02 14.68
C ALA A 103 -5.11 -6.83 14.37
N VAL A 104 -5.38 -6.08 13.29
CA VAL A 104 -4.71 -4.82 12.98
C VAL A 104 -4.98 -3.78 14.07
N GLY A 105 -6.22 -3.67 14.55
CA GLY A 105 -6.58 -2.81 15.68
C GLY A 105 -5.81 -3.17 16.96
N ALA A 106 -5.63 -4.46 17.25
CA ALA A 106 -4.82 -4.93 18.38
C ALA A 106 -3.34 -4.56 18.23
N PHE A 107 -2.78 -4.62 17.01
CA PHE A 107 -1.43 -4.16 16.70
C PHE A 107 -1.28 -2.64 16.95
N ILE A 108 -2.21 -1.83 16.44
CA ILE A 108 -2.21 -0.37 16.67
C ILE A 108 -2.28 -0.03 18.17
N ALA A 109 -3.17 -0.72 18.90
CA ALA A 109 -3.32 -0.53 20.34
C ALA A 109 -2.07 -0.92 21.13
N ALA A 110 -1.42 -2.03 20.73
CA ALA A 110 -0.17 -2.48 21.36
C ALA A 110 0.98 -1.50 21.09
N SER A 111 1.08 -0.93 19.88
CA SER A 111 2.09 0.09 19.53
C SER A 111 1.94 1.36 20.35
N ARG A 112 0.69 1.82 20.58
CA ARG A 112 0.42 2.96 21.48
C ARG A 112 0.89 2.69 22.89
N GLY A 113 0.76 1.46 23.38
CA GLY A 113 1.28 1.05 24.67
C GLY A 113 2.80 1.16 24.82
N SER A 114 3.54 1.17 23.70
CA SER A 114 4.98 1.43 23.61
C SER A 114 5.31 2.90 23.30
N GLY A 115 4.31 3.80 23.31
CA GLY A 115 4.51 5.22 22.99
C GLY A 115 4.63 5.52 21.51
N VAL A 116 4.33 4.56 20.60
CA VAL A 116 4.39 4.76 19.16
C VAL A 116 2.98 4.86 18.59
N ALA A 117 2.65 6.03 18.04
CA ALA A 117 1.41 6.19 17.28
C ALA A 117 1.58 5.53 15.89
N VAL A 118 0.70 4.59 15.55
CA VAL A 118 0.73 3.87 14.28
C VAL A 118 -0.57 4.12 13.52
N GLU A 119 -0.45 4.40 12.22
CA GLU A 119 -1.51 4.32 11.23
C GLU A 119 -1.19 3.19 10.26
N THR A 120 -2.19 2.45 9.82
CA THR A 120 -2.01 1.37 8.85
C THR A 120 -2.70 1.68 7.54
N MET A 121 -2.08 1.28 6.44
CA MET A 121 -2.64 1.24 5.09
C MET A 121 -2.70 -0.23 4.65
N SER A 122 -3.87 -0.70 4.27
CA SER A 122 -4.03 -2.05 3.71
C SER A 122 -3.87 -2.02 2.20
N GLY A 123 -3.25 -3.05 1.64
CA GLY A 123 -3.08 -3.20 0.19
C GLY A 123 -2.56 -4.57 -0.19
N ASP A 124 -2.64 -4.88 -1.48
CA ASP A 124 -2.00 -6.03 -2.08
C ASP A 124 -0.46 -5.90 -2.07
N PRO A 125 0.31 -6.93 -2.43
CA PRO A 125 1.77 -6.88 -2.38
C PRO A 125 2.40 -5.73 -3.18
N GLU A 126 1.88 -5.43 -4.38
CA GLU A 126 2.38 -4.39 -5.26
C GLU A 126 2.11 -2.99 -4.67
N ALA A 127 0.86 -2.74 -4.25
CA ALA A 127 0.48 -1.47 -3.63
C ALA A 127 1.29 -1.17 -2.35
N ARG A 128 1.63 -2.19 -1.54
CA ARG A 128 2.47 -2.01 -0.36
C ARG A 128 3.92 -1.71 -0.70
N ALA A 129 4.47 -2.38 -1.71
CA ALA A 129 5.83 -2.11 -2.19
C ALA A 129 5.93 -0.69 -2.77
N ASP A 130 4.96 -0.27 -3.57
CA ASP A 130 4.89 1.08 -4.14
C ASP A 130 4.74 2.16 -3.07
N ALA A 131 3.89 1.92 -2.07
CA ALA A 131 3.70 2.87 -0.97
C ALA A 131 4.98 3.06 -0.14
N PHE A 132 5.76 2.01 0.07
CA PHE A 132 7.06 2.09 0.73
C PHE A 132 8.09 2.76 -0.20
N GLY A 133 8.21 2.35 -1.45
CA GLY A 133 9.15 2.91 -2.42
C GLY A 133 8.94 4.40 -2.69
N SER A 134 7.68 4.88 -2.65
CA SER A 134 7.35 6.30 -2.80
C SER A 134 7.47 7.12 -1.50
N GLY A 135 7.74 6.47 -0.35
CA GLY A 135 7.76 7.14 0.96
C GLY A 135 6.37 7.54 1.49
N ALA A 136 5.29 7.02 0.92
CA ALA A 136 3.93 7.23 1.43
C ALA A 136 3.74 6.59 2.81
N VAL A 137 4.46 5.50 3.09
CA VAL A 137 4.58 4.84 4.39
C VAL A 137 6.05 4.71 4.79
N GLN A 138 6.34 4.65 6.09
CA GLN A 138 7.71 4.50 6.63
C GLN A 138 8.11 3.04 6.82
N ALA A 139 7.13 2.13 6.74
CA ALA A 139 7.39 0.69 6.76
C ALA A 139 6.32 -0.06 5.98
N ALA A 140 6.66 -1.22 5.46
CA ALA A 140 5.72 -2.11 4.80
C ALA A 140 6.00 -3.58 5.16
N VAL A 141 4.94 -4.32 5.40
CA VAL A 141 5.00 -5.78 5.47
C VAL A 141 4.97 -6.30 4.03
N LEU A 142 6.06 -6.92 3.59
CA LEU A 142 6.23 -7.42 2.23
C LEU A 142 6.24 -8.95 2.23
N SER A 143 5.69 -9.54 1.17
CA SER A 143 5.81 -10.97 0.90
C SER A 143 7.25 -11.28 0.46
N VAL A 144 7.88 -12.21 1.14
CA VAL A 144 9.28 -12.60 0.89
C VAL A 144 9.42 -14.12 0.87
N PRO A 145 10.49 -14.67 0.26
CA PRO A 145 10.79 -16.09 0.36
C PRO A 145 10.92 -16.56 1.82
N ARG A 146 10.62 -17.83 2.05
CA ARG A 146 10.64 -18.45 3.38
C ARG A 146 11.95 -18.21 4.15
N GLU A 147 13.07 -18.24 3.43
CA GLU A 147 14.42 -18.09 3.99
C GLU A 147 14.68 -16.69 4.55
N GLU A 148 14.05 -15.68 3.96
CA GLU A 148 14.17 -14.26 4.33
C GLU A 148 13.06 -13.81 5.29
N ALA A 149 12.08 -14.68 5.54
CA ALA A 149 10.90 -14.33 6.28
C ALA A 149 11.16 -14.15 7.78
N ARG A 150 10.74 -12.99 8.31
CA ARG A 150 10.64 -12.74 9.75
C ARG A 150 9.45 -13.47 10.37
N TRP A 151 8.33 -13.48 9.67
CA TRP A 151 7.12 -14.18 10.06
C TRP A 151 6.77 -15.22 9.00
N ARG A 152 6.50 -16.43 9.45
CA ARG A 152 6.09 -17.54 8.59
C ARG A 152 4.72 -18.01 9.01
N VAL A 153 3.85 -18.19 8.05
CA VAL A 153 2.46 -18.59 8.29
C VAL A 153 2.15 -19.77 7.40
N ARG A 154 1.77 -20.89 8.02
CA ARG A 154 1.44 -22.11 7.30
C ARG A 154 0.21 -21.90 6.41
N LEU A 155 0.28 -22.41 5.19
CA LEU A 155 -0.81 -22.42 4.23
C LEU A 155 -1.44 -23.82 4.18
N GLY A 156 -2.74 -23.82 3.95
CA GLY A 156 -3.56 -25.00 3.72
C GLY A 156 -4.73 -24.65 2.83
N VAL A 157 -5.68 -25.52 2.75
CA VAL A 157 -6.87 -25.41 1.90
C VAL A 157 -8.08 -25.09 2.73
N ALA A 158 -8.73 -23.96 2.43
CA ALA A 158 -10.00 -23.56 3.00
C ALA A 158 -11.15 -23.99 2.08
N SER A 159 -12.24 -24.49 2.67
CA SER A 159 -13.44 -24.93 1.99
C SER A 159 -14.70 -24.60 2.78
N ALA A 160 -15.84 -24.57 2.10
CA ALA A 160 -17.15 -24.38 2.76
C ALA A 160 -17.59 -25.59 3.61
N HIS A 161 -17.02 -26.76 3.36
CA HIS A 161 -17.40 -28.00 4.02
C HIS A 161 -16.25 -28.51 4.89
N ALA A 162 -16.57 -28.94 6.10
CA ALA A 162 -15.58 -29.58 6.98
C ALA A 162 -15.28 -30.98 6.44
N ASP A 163 -13.99 -31.23 6.13
CA ASP A 163 -13.50 -32.57 5.85
C ASP A 163 -12.46 -32.91 6.94
N PRO A 164 -12.65 -33.96 7.73
CA PRO A 164 -11.71 -34.34 8.77
C PRO A 164 -10.43 -34.92 8.15
N GLY A 165 -9.30 -34.24 8.36
CA GLY A 165 -7.99 -34.71 7.92
C GLY A 165 -7.30 -33.79 6.91
N PRO A 166 -6.11 -34.18 6.44
CA PRO A 166 -5.39 -33.43 5.43
C PRO A 166 -6.08 -33.49 4.08
N PHE A 167 -6.02 -32.38 3.36
CA PHE A 167 -6.54 -32.29 2.01
C PHE A 167 -5.52 -32.83 1.00
N PHE A 168 -5.97 -33.70 0.09
CA PHE A 168 -5.16 -34.24 -1.00
C PHE A 168 -5.53 -33.58 -2.31
N PHE A 169 -4.55 -32.95 -2.98
CA PHE A 169 -4.78 -32.19 -4.20
C PHE A 169 -5.34 -33.07 -5.34
N GLY A 170 -4.96 -34.32 -5.38
CA GLY A 170 -5.49 -35.28 -6.33
C GLY A 170 -7.00 -35.58 -6.17
N SER A 171 -7.61 -35.22 -5.05
CA SER A 171 -9.04 -35.45 -4.80
C SER A 171 -9.94 -34.62 -5.69
N ILE A 172 -9.47 -33.46 -6.20
CA ILE A 172 -10.26 -32.60 -7.11
C ILE A 172 -10.10 -32.99 -8.59
N ARG A 173 -9.50 -34.16 -8.86
CA ARG A 173 -9.40 -34.67 -10.24
C ARG A 173 -10.79 -35.00 -10.77
N PRO A 174 -11.22 -34.40 -11.91
CA PRO A 174 -12.54 -34.68 -12.49
C PRO A 174 -12.70 -36.17 -12.81
N ARG A 175 -13.84 -36.73 -12.48
CA ARG A 175 -14.22 -38.10 -12.88
C ARG A 175 -15.05 -38.00 -14.17
N ARG A 176 -15.04 -39.08 -14.96
CA ARG A 176 -15.85 -39.12 -16.20
C ARG A 176 -17.36 -39.01 -15.96
N SER A 177 -17.81 -39.24 -14.74
CA SER A 177 -19.23 -39.15 -14.32
C SER A 177 -19.61 -37.76 -13.86
N ASP A 178 -18.67 -36.84 -13.68
CA ASP A 178 -18.95 -35.55 -13.08
C ASP A 178 -19.60 -34.64 -14.15
N ALA A 179 -20.84 -34.24 -13.90
CA ALA A 179 -21.60 -33.34 -14.77
C ALA A 179 -21.29 -31.85 -14.48
N ASP A 180 -20.72 -31.56 -13.32
CA ASP A 180 -20.44 -30.21 -12.86
C ASP A 180 -19.05 -29.73 -13.31
N ALA A 181 -18.86 -28.40 -13.26
CA ALA A 181 -17.56 -27.82 -13.50
C ALA A 181 -16.53 -28.35 -12.49
N PRO A 182 -15.29 -28.64 -12.91
CA PRO A 182 -14.27 -29.16 -12.02
C PRO A 182 -13.91 -28.16 -10.93
N THR A 183 -13.82 -28.63 -9.70
CA THR A 183 -13.38 -27.86 -8.53
C THR A 183 -12.01 -27.22 -8.76
N ARG A 184 -11.88 -25.96 -8.41
CA ARG A 184 -10.64 -25.18 -8.53
C ARG A 184 -10.02 -24.95 -7.15
N LEU A 185 -8.68 -24.86 -7.10
CA LEU A 185 -7.96 -24.25 -5.99
C LEU A 185 -7.58 -22.82 -6.40
N LEU A 186 -8.09 -21.85 -5.65
CA LEU A 186 -7.81 -20.43 -5.83
C LEU A 186 -6.72 -20.01 -4.85
N TYR A 187 -5.82 -19.09 -5.25
CA TYR A 187 -4.82 -18.49 -4.38
C TYR A 187 -4.88 -16.97 -4.42
N GLU A 188 -4.63 -16.33 -3.29
CA GLU A 188 -4.66 -14.87 -3.17
C GLU A 188 -3.42 -14.21 -3.81
N ALA A 189 -3.46 -12.89 -4.02
CA ALA A 189 -2.33 -12.11 -4.54
C ALA A 189 -1.05 -12.27 -3.68
N GLU A 190 -1.21 -12.48 -2.37
CA GLU A 190 -0.11 -12.75 -1.44
C GLU A 190 0.68 -14.02 -1.78
N ASP A 191 0.04 -14.99 -2.42
CA ASP A 191 0.60 -16.30 -2.74
C ASP A 191 1.06 -16.39 -4.20
N ASP A 192 0.89 -15.33 -4.99
CA ASP A 192 1.33 -15.26 -6.39
C ASP A 192 2.85 -14.98 -6.49
N ILE A 193 3.62 -15.73 -5.74
CA ILE A 193 5.09 -15.71 -5.76
C ILE A 193 5.62 -17.07 -6.20
N PRO A 194 6.79 -17.13 -6.86
CA PRO A 194 7.35 -18.39 -7.37
C PRO A 194 7.47 -19.48 -6.31
N ALA A 195 7.85 -19.13 -5.08
CA ALA A 195 8.03 -20.06 -3.96
C ALA A 195 6.74 -20.81 -3.57
N ILE A 196 5.56 -20.26 -3.88
CA ILE A 196 4.25 -20.87 -3.59
C ILE A 196 3.61 -21.37 -4.89
N ARG A 197 3.56 -20.52 -5.93
CA ARG A 197 2.89 -20.83 -7.19
C ARG A 197 3.54 -21.99 -7.94
N ASP A 198 4.87 -22.05 -8.00
CA ASP A 198 5.55 -23.06 -8.83
C ASP A 198 5.38 -24.48 -8.26
N PRO A 199 5.52 -24.74 -6.93
CA PRO A 199 5.18 -26.04 -6.33
C PRO A 199 3.72 -26.45 -6.57
N LEU A 200 2.75 -25.51 -6.47
CA LEU A 200 1.34 -25.81 -6.76
C LEU A 200 1.12 -26.16 -8.22
N THR A 201 1.80 -25.45 -9.13
CA THR A 201 1.72 -25.74 -10.56
C THR A 201 2.30 -27.12 -10.87
N ALA A 202 3.46 -27.46 -10.30
CA ALA A 202 4.06 -28.79 -10.44
C ALA A 202 3.14 -29.90 -9.88
N LEU A 203 2.50 -29.63 -8.73
CA LEU A 203 1.57 -30.58 -8.12
C LEU A 203 0.32 -30.77 -8.98
N ARG A 204 -0.26 -29.70 -9.53
CA ARG A 204 -1.36 -29.74 -10.48
C ARG A 204 -1.02 -30.65 -11.68
N ASP A 205 0.15 -30.46 -12.26
CA ASP A 205 0.59 -31.20 -13.44
C ASP A 205 0.86 -32.69 -13.11
N ALA A 206 1.46 -32.97 -11.94
CA ALA A 206 1.69 -34.32 -11.45
C ALA A 206 0.39 -35.12 -11.26
N HIS A 207 -0.69 -34.46 -10.85
CA HIS A 207 -2.02 -35.06 -10.70
C HIS A 207 -2.86 -35.03 -11.99
N ALA A 208 -2.29 -34.54 -13.11
CA ALA A 208 -2.99 -34.39 -14.38
C ALA A 208 -4.31 -33.60 -14.27
N LEU A 209 -4.30 -32.55 -13.43
CA LEU A 209 -5.42 -31.62 -13.31
C LEU A 209 -5.41 -30.62 -14.47
N LEU A 210 -6.56 -30.05 -14.76
CA LEU A 210 -6.68 -29.07 -15.83
C LEU A 210 -6.03 -27.73 -15.43
N PRO A 211 -5.42 -26.98 -16.35
CA PRO A 211 -4.76 -25.71 -16.03
C PRO A 211 -5.61 -24.72 -15.26
N HIS A 212 -6.92 -24.64 -15.55
CA HIS A 212 -7.85 -23.74 -14.90
C HIS A 212 -8.30 -24.19 -13.49
N GLN A 213 -7.95 -25.40 -13.05
CA GLN A 213 -8.21 -25.86 -11.68
C GLN A 213 -7.24 -25.25 -10.65
N LEU A 214 -6.22 -24.54 -11.09
CA LEU A 214 -5.38 -23.69 -10.25
C LEU A 214 -5.44 -22.27 -10.78
N GLY A 215 -5.92 -21.32 -9.99
CA GLY A 215 -6.14 -19.95 -10.46
C GLY A 215 -6.00 -18.90 -9.37
N LYS A 216 -5.81 -17.65 -9.80
CA LYS A 216 -5.76 -16.50 -8.92
C LYS A 216 -7.18 -16.14 -8.46
N ALA A 217 -7.33 -15.90 -7.17
CA ALA A 217 -8.56 -15.40 -6.58
C ALA A 217 -8.92 -14.01 -7.12
N GLY A 218 -10.20 -13.74 -7.27
CA GLY A 218 -10.72 -12.44 -7.64
C GLY A 218 -10.91 -11.50 -6.44
N SER A 219 -11.99 -10.71 -6.46
CA SER A 219 -12.37 -9.95 -5.27
C SER A 219 -12.74 -10.90 -4.13
N LEU A 220 -12.61 -10.45 -2.87
CA LEU A 220 -12.95 -11.27 -1.70
C LEU A 220 -14.37 -11.85 -1.79
N SER A 221 -15.35 -11.02 -2.17
CA SER A 221 -16.76 -11.47 -2.28
C SER A 221 -16.96 -12.51 -3.37
N SER A 222 -16.27 -12.35 -4.53
CA SER A 222 -16.31 -13.33 -5.61
C SER A 222 -15.65 -14.64 -5.18
N THR A 223 -14.49 -14.57 -4.54
CA THR A 223 -13.78 -15.75 -4.04
C THR A 223 -14.59 -16.52 -3.01
N ILE A 224 -15.24 -15.82 -2.07
CA ILE A 224 -16.16 -16.49 -1.11
C ILE A 224 -17.32 -17.16 -1.84
N ALA A 225 -17.92 -16.50 -2.83
CA ALA A 225 -19.01 -17.10 -3.61
C ALA A 225 -18.56 -18.36 -4.35
N ASP A 226 -17.37 -18.34 -4.95
CA ASP A 226 -16.76 -19.50 -5.61
C ASP A 226 -16.54 -20.66 -4.61
N VAL A 227 -16.01 -20.36 -3.41
CA VAL A 227 -15.78 -21.37 -2.36
C VAL A 227 -17.10 -21.95 -1.84
N LEU A 228 -18.12 -21.11 -1.68
CA LEU A 228 -19.46 -21.60 -1.29
C LEU A 228 -20.10 -22.45 -2.39
N ALA A 229 -19.72 -22.24 -3.64
CA ALA A 229 -20.17 -23.07 -4.79
C ALA A 229 -19.34 -24.37 -4.97
N GLY A 230 -18.31 -24.61 -4.14
CA GLY A 230 -17.53 -25.85 -4.15
C GLY A 230 -16.07 -25.72 -4.57
N ASP A 231 -15.59 -24.52 -4.88
CA ASP A 231 -14.17 -24.26 -5.06
C ASP A 231 -13.42 -24.23 -3.72
N LEU A 232 -12.11 -24.16 -3.78
CA LEU A 232 -11.20 -24.18 -2.66
C LEU A 232 -10.35 -22.92 -2.67
N LEU A 233 -9.92 -22.48 -1.47
CA LEU A 233 -9.03 -21.33 -1.32
C LEU A 233 -7.75 -21.75 -0.60
N LEU A 234 -6.58 -21.49 -1.20
CA LEU A 234 -5.32 -21.54 -0.48
C LEU A 234 -5.31 -20.40 0.55
N SER A 235 -5.19 -20.75 1.83
CA SER A 235 -5.36 -19.76 2.89
C SER A 235 -4.60 -20.17 4.15
N THR A 236 -4.44 -19.20 5.05
CA THR A 236 -3.99 -19.47 6.43
C THR A 236 -5.18 -19.95 7.27
N GLU A 237 -4.93 -20.71 8.32
CA GLU A 237 -5.97 -21.15 9.26
C GLU A 237 -6.75 -19.97 9.86
N ALA A 238 -6.03 -18.92 10.27
CA ALA A 238 -6.64 -17.70 10.82
C ALA A 238 -7.59 -17.01 9.84
N ARG A 239 -7.18 -16.92 8.57
CA ARG A 239 -8.00 -16.31 7.52
C ARG A 239 -9.22 -17.16 7.18
N ALA A 240 -9.05 -18.47 7.09
CA ALA A 240 -10.17 -19.38 6.86
C ALA A 240 -11.21 -19.27 7.99
N ALA A 241 -10.77 -19.26 9.26
CA ALA A 241 -11.64 -19.09 10.42
C ALA A 241 -12.38 -17.74 10.40
N GLU A 242 -11.70 -16.64 10.01
CA GLU A 242 -12.35 -15.32 9.85
C GLU A 242 -13.46 -15.33 8.80
N LEU A 243 -13.25 -16.07 7.71
CA LEU A 243 -14.20 -16.21 6.61
C LEU A 243 -15.31 -17.24 6.90
N GLY A 244 -15.27 -17.91 8.06
CA GLY A 244 -16.22 -18.97 8.41
C GLY A 244 -16.03 -20.24 7.60
N LEU A 245 -14.83 -20.48 7.06
CA LEU A 245 -14.47 -21.65 6.27
C LEU A 245 -13.73 -22.68 7.13
N SER A 246 -13.87 -23.96 6.76
CA SER A 246 -13.06 -25.06 7.29
C SER A 246 -11.67 -25.03 6.67
N TRP A 247 -10.64 -25.40 7.43
CA TRP A 247 -9.27 -25.39 6.96
C TRP A 247 -8.60 -26.73 7.19
N SER A 248 -7.85 -27.19 6.19
CA SER A 248 -7.10 -28.45 6.22
C SER A 248 -5.71 -28.25 5.64
N LEU A 249 -4.73 -28.98 6.18
CA LEU A 249 -3.38 -29.00 5.61
C LEU A 249 -3.39 -29.64 4.23
N LEU A 250 -2.62 -29.08 3.29
CA LEU A 250 -2.32 -29.73 2.02
C LEU A 250 -1.32 -30.89 2.28
N ALA A 251 -1.71 -32.11 1.96
CA ALA A 251 -0.95 -33.30 2.34
C ALA A 251 0.39 -33.41 1.60
N GLU A 252 0.42 -32.99 0.34
CA GLU A 252 1.57 -33.18 -0.54
C GLU A 252 2.64 -32.10 -0.42
N LEU A 253 2.29 -30.91 0.13
CA LEU A 253 3.20 -29.76 0.20
C LEU A 253 3.11 -29.07 1.57
N ASP A 254 4.27 -28.78 2.15
CA ASP A 254 4.38 -27.91 3.33
C ASP A 254 4.65 -26.46 2.86
N LEU A 255 3.58 -25.76 2.58
CA LEU A 255 3.62 -24.37 2.09
C LEU A 255 3.53 -23.38 3.25
N GLU A 256 4.36 -22.37 3.19
CA GLU A 256 4.34 -21.26 4.13
C GLU A 256 4.38 -19.92 3.38
N ARG A 257 3.55 -18.99 3.81
CA ARG A 257 3.62 -17.59 3.43
C ARG A 257 4.68 -16.91 4.29
N GLY A 258 5.68 -16.30 3.66
CA GLY A 258 6.73 -15.54 4.32
C GLY A 258 6.46 -14.06 4.30
N TYR A 259 6.66 -13.38 5.42
CA TYR A 259 6.58 -11.92 5.52
C TYR A 259 7.85 -11.33 6.09
N GLY A 260 8.35 -10.26 5.43
CA GLY A 260 9.41 -9.39 5.92
C GLY A 260 8.85 -8.01 6.28
N LEU A 261 9.61 -7.24 7.04
CA LEU A 261 9.32 -5.83 7.29
C LEU A 261 10.40 -4.98 6.60
N ALA A 262 10.01 -4.26 5.55
CA ALA A 262 10.81 -3.19 4.97
C ALA A 262 10.61 -1.92 5.80
N SER A 263 11.68 -1.22 6.15
CA SER A 263 11.64 0.03 6.93
C SER A 263 12.89 0.85 6.69
N ASP A 264 12.72 2.18 6.64
CA ASP A 264 13.83 3.13 6.65
C ASP A 264 14.50 3.24 8.04
N GLU A 265 13.85 2.73 9.07
CA GLU A 265 14.34 2.71 10.45
C GLU A 265 14.88 1.30 10.81
N PRO A 266 16.20 1.15 11.04
CA PRO A 266 16.81 -0.17 11.25
C PRO A 266 16.26 -0.93 12.46
N ASP A 267 15.86 -0.24 13.53
CA ASP A 267 15.34 -0.85 14.78
C ASP A 267 13.87 -0.53 15.02
N LEU A 268 13.07 -0.47 13.97
CA LEU A 268 11.64 -0.20 14.09
C LEU A 268 10.93 -1.21 15.00
N ILE A 269 11.27 -2.49 14.90
CA ILE A 269 10.65 -3.53 15.74
C ILE A 269 11.00 -3.34 17.21
N GLY A 270 12.24 -3.00 17.54
CA GLY A 270 12.64 -2.67 18.92
C GLY A 270 11.84 -1.50 19.46
N ARG A 271 11.64 -0.45 18.68
CA ARG A 271 10.82 0.71 19.04
C ARG A 271 9.35 0.37 19.23
N LEU A 272 8.77 -0.46 18.38
CA LEU A 272 7.38 -0.92 18.53
C LEU A 272 7.19 -1.80 19.76
N GLY A 273 8.21 -2.56 20.12
CA GLY A 273 8.24 -3.46 21.28
C GLY A 273 7.60 -4.81 21.02
N SER A 274 7.98 -5.79 21.84
CA SER A 274 7.60 -7.19 21.64
C SER A 274 6.09 -7.47 21.68
N ARG A 275 5.31 -6.64 22.36
CA ARG A 275 3.85 -6.77 22.38
C ARG A 275 3.22 -6.40 21.03
N ALA A 276 3.70 -5.32 20.42
CA ALA A 276 3.24 -4.88 19.11
C ALA A 276 3.70 -5.85 18.01
N GLU A 277 4.94 -6.33 18.09
CA GLU A 277 5.46 -7.36 17.18
C GLU A 277 4.60 -8.64 17.21
N ARG A 278 4.28 -9.16 18.38
CA ARG A 278 3.40 -10.33 18.51
C ARG A 278 1.98 -10.05 18.01
N ALA A 279 1.48 -8.84 18.18
CA ALA A 279 0.17 -8.47 17.66
C ALA A 279 0.18 -8.39 16.13
N LEU A 280 1.26 -7.86 15.53
CA LEU A 280 1.45 -7.87 14.08
C LEU A 280 1.58 -9.29 13.54
N ALA A 281 2.38 -10.14 14.17
CA ALA A 281 2.52 -11.56 13.80
C ALA A 281 1.16 -12.28 13.75
N ARG A 282 0.30 -12.03 14.75
CA ARG A 282 -1.09 -12.56 14.76
C ARG A 282 -1.95 -11.98 13.66
N ALA A 283 -1.80 -10.68 13.35
CA ALA A 283 -2.52 -10.05 12.25
C ALA A 283 -2.14 -10.67 10.89
N LEU A 284 -0.89 -11.13 10.75
CA LEU A 284 -0.40 -11.85 9.59
C LEU A 284 -0.85 -13.32 9.53
N GLY A 285 -1.52 -13.80 10.58
CA GLY A 285 -2.03 -15.18 10.64
C GLY A 285 -1.13 -16.16 11.39
N GLN A 286 -0.05 -15.70 12.06
CA GLN A 286 0.71 -16.58 12.95
C GLN A 286 -0.17 -17.00 14.14
N GLY A 287 -0.36 -18.31 14.30
CA GLY A 287 -1.07 -18.89 15.44
C GLY A 287 -0.41 -18.54 16.79
N ARG A 288 -1.10 -18.82 17.89
CA ARG A 288 -0.47 -18.76 19.22
C ARG A 288 0.69 -19.77 19.27
N PRO A 289 1.87 -19.33 19.78
CA PRO A 289 2.97 -20.27 20.01
C PRO A 289 2.59 -21.38 20.98
#